data_b072b8571efbe89e1df2f9cb413ac5cf
#
_entry.id   b072b8571efbe89e1df2f9cb413ac5cf
#
_cell.length_a   1.000
_cell.length_b   1.000
_cell.length_c   1.000
_cell.angle_alpha   90.00
_cell.angle_beta   90.00
_cell.angle_gamma   90.00
#
_symmetry.space_group_name_H-M   'P 1'
#
loop_
_entity.id
_entity.type
_entity.pdbx_description
1 polymer ?
#
loop_
_entity_poly.entity_id
_entity_poly.type
_entity_poly.pdbx_seq_one_letter_code
_entity_poly.pdbx_strand_id
1 'polypeptide(L)'
;MLGVLLVLIWSGSGSALGQINPDESSEETPSNPTEEIPASESEPEEPVSPSEKEPKRRVFKRIGPQPMTPEQREEAERLRKVAAKYGTDPTAIVGRVQLTSQYLDLTPHANATLSTVRVDLPFRSDYLLRMDVPFLRTTDAQNPGMGSQRGLSDFAVTAAWRAYNTPEYALLIGAVSTFPTASEPALGFGKYTVGPAIATARFLPRLESFLIGLLQYQTSVGGDPSRKDVSFFSVTAQVNSFWAQRWWTIVQSVWHVDFERSGKSSMVMEFEGGRNLIGRFGAYIRPGVGIYGRDVTGAYIWNIEVGVRYMFTSF
;
A
#
# COMPACT_ATOMS: atom_id res chain seq x y z
N MET A 1 5.81 3.08 -7.63
CA MET A 1 5.01 2.06 -6.94
C MET A 1 4.29 2.55 -5.69
N LEU A 2 4.79 3.55 -4.95
CA LEU A 2 3.96 4.29 -3.98
C LEU A 2 2.59 4.68 -4.57
N GLY A 3 2.54 4.84 -5.87
CA GLY A 3 1.37 5.31 -6.55
C GLY A 3 0.22 4.33 -6.74
N VAL A 4 0.49 3.05 -6.72
CA VAL A 4 -0.60 2.05 -6.76
C VAL A 4 -1.38 2.10 -5.46
N LEU A 5 -0.68 2.33 -4.34
CA LEU A 5 -1.33 2.49 -3.05
C LEU A 5 -2.23 3.72 -3.01
N LEU A 6 -1.79 4.87 -3.59
CA LEU A 6 -2.60 6.07 -3.67
C LEU A 6 -3.86 5.89 -4.52
N VAL A 7 -3.78 5.13 -5.62
CA VAL A 7 -4.95 4.80 -6.44
C VAL A 7 -5.90 3.86 -5.68
N LEU A 8 -5.37 2.87 -4.94
CA LEU A 8 -6.19 1.94 -4.16
C LEU A 8 -6.85 2.61 -2.94
N ILE A 9 -6.13 3.47 -2.24
CA ILE A 9 -6.66 4.26 -1.13
C ILE A 9 -7.80 5.18 -1.62
N TRP A 10 -7.66 5.67 -2.83
CA TRP A 10 -8.62 6.55 -3.45
C TRP A 10 -9.93 5.88 -3.85
N SER A 11 -9.89 4.62 -4.26
CA SER A 11 -11.07 3.87 -4.67
C SER A 11 -12.02 3.55 -3.52
N GLY A 12 -11.53 3.56 -2.27
CA GLY A 12 -12.34 3.29 -1.08
C GLY A 12 -13.27 4.40 -0.63
N SER A 13 -13.16 5.60 -1.22
CA SER A 13 -14.04 6.73 -0.88
C SER A 13 -15.47 6.62 -1.43
N GLY A 14 -15.80 5.54 -2.11
CA GLY A 14 -17.15 5.28 -2.61
C GLY A 14 -18.25 5.08 -1.57
N SER A 15 -17.92 5.04 -0.29
CA SER A 15 -18.91 4.80 0.77
C SER A 15 -19.46 6.07 1.42
N ALA A 16 -19.65 7.13 0.68
CA ALA A 16 -20.68 8.10 0.99
C ALA A 16 -22.08 7.57 0.57
N LEU A 17 -22.29 6.27 0.65
CA LEU A 17 -23.61 5.67 0.63
C LEU A 17 -24.25 5.97 1.99
N GLY A 18 -25.30 6.80 1.96
CA GLY A 18 -26.02 7.26 3.13
C GLY A 18 -26.33 6.11 4.10
N GLN A 19 -26.14 6.40 5.36
CA GLN A 19 -26.58 5.54 6.44
C GLN A 19 -28.08 5.27 6.27
N ILE A 20 -28.41 4.01 5.98
CA ILE A 20 -29.68 3.45 6.42
C ILE A 20 -29.40 3.03 7.85
N ASN A 21 -29.95 3.77 8.80
CA ASN A 21 -30.07 3.34 10.18
C ASN A 21 -30.99 2.10 10.20
N PRO A 22 -30.56 0.95 10.66
CA PRO A 22 -31.47 -0.04 11.20
C PRO A 22 -31.71 0.30 12.66
N ASP A 23 -32.95 0.30 13.06
CA ASP A 23 -33.52 0.57 14.35
C ASP A 23 -32.72 0.05 15.55
N GLU A 24 -32.72 0.92 16.57
CA GLU A 24 -32.47 0.55 17.97
C GLU A 24 -33.41 -0.60 18.37
N SER A 25 -32.83 -1.74 18.65
CA SER A 25 -33.42 -2.70 19.56
C SER A 25 -32.42 -2.95 20.68
N SER A 26 -32.79 -2.36 21.80
CA SER A 26 -32.26 -2.60 23.14
C SER A 26 -32.30 -4.10 23.48
N GLU A 27 -31.14 -4.67 23.80
CA GLU A 27 -31.09 -5.89 24.61
C GLU A 27 -29.99 -5.80 25.66
N GLU A 28 -30.42 -6.17 26.85
CA GLU A 28 -29.79 -6.04 28.15
C GLU A 28 -28.51 -6.85 28.29
N THR A 29 -27.59 -6.30 29.04
CA THR A 29 -26.36 -6.96 29.52
C THR A 29 -26.65 -7.89 30.69
N PRO A 30 -26.25 -9.15 30.69
CA PRO A 30 -26.09 -9.91 31.91
C PRO A 30 -24.68 -9.81 32.44
N SER A 31 -24.59 -9.39 33.69
CA SER A 31 -23.40 -9.36 34.54
C SER A 31 -22.84 -10.76 34.74
N ASN A 32 -21.51 -10.89 34.51
CA ASN A 32 -20.78 -12.11 34.82
C ASN A 32 -20.13 -12.01 36.22
N PRO A 33 -20.22 -13.04 37.05
CA PRO A 33 -19.68 -13.04 38.41
C PRO A 33 -18.17 -13.34 38.39
N THR A 34 -17.48 -12.66 39.27
CA THR A 34 -16.07 -12.80 39.63
C THR A 34 -15.76 -14.19 40.17
N GLU A 35 -14.92 -14.97 39.50
CA GLU A 35 -14.34 -16.20 40.06
C GLU A 35 -13.03 -15.85 40.78
N GLU A 36 -13.00 -16.14 42.07
CA GLU A 36 -11.82 -16.10 42.91
C GLU A 36 -10.87 -17.28 42.62
N ILE A 37 -9.61 -17.00 42.40
CA ILE A 37 -8.54 -18.00 42.24
C ILE A 37 -7.97 -18.30 43.63
N PRO A 38 -7.94 -19.55 44.11
CA PRO A 38 -7.34 -19.90 45.38
C PRO A 38 -5.79 -19.93 45.29
N ALA A 39 -5.15 -19.39 46.31
CA ALA A 39 -3.73 -19.39 46.50
C ALA A 39 -3.17 -20.81 46.69
N SER A 40 -2.15 -21.16 45.91
CA SER A 40 -1.39 -22.41 46.04
C SER A 40 -0.25 -22.24 47.05
N GLU A 41 -0.25 -23.09 48.06
CA GLU A 41 0.79 -23.23 49.09
C GLU A 41 2.11 -23.68 48.49
N SER A 42 3.19 -23.06 48.94
CA SER A 42 4.58 -23.39 48.61
C SER A 42 5.12 -24.50 49.55
N GLU A 43 5.48 -25.65 48.98
CA GLU A 43 6.31 -26.66 49.64
C GLU A 43 7.81 -26.27 49.65
N PRO A 44 8.58 -26.64 50.69
CA PRO A 44 9.98 -26.24 50.81
C PRO A 44 10.91 -27.15 49.99
N GLU A 45 11.80 -26.53 49.24
CA GLU A 45 12.85 -27.18 48.44
C GLU A 45 13.99 -27.76 49.32
N GLU A 46 14.30 -29.05 49.08
CA GLU A 46 15.51 -29.70 49.58
C GLU A 46 16.79 -29.22 48.84
N PRO A 47 17.97 -29.15 49.50
CA PRO A 47 19.20 -28.67 48.87
C PRO A 47 19.84 -29.73 47.98
N VAL A 48 19.86 -29.48 46.66
CA VAL A 48 20.58 -30.32 45.70
C VAL A 48 22.04 -29.87 45.60
N SER A 49 22.93 -30.82 45.85
CA SER A 49 24.40 -30.75 45.74
C SER A 49 24.87 -30.34 44.33
N PRO A 50 25.92 -29.49 44.18
CA PRO A 50 26.37 -29.04 42.87
C PRO A 50 27.22 -30.10 42.18
N SER A 51 26.66 -30.72 41.15
CA SER A 51 27.44 -31.44 40.15
C SER A 51 27.87 -30.47 39.04
N GLU A 52 29.13 -30.10 39.09
CA GLU A 52 29.83 -29.24 38.15
C GLU A 52 29.97 -29.97 36.79
N LYS A 53 29.00 -29.77 35.91
CA LYS A 53 29.14 -30.05 34.47
C LYS A 53 29.15 -28.71 33.73
N GLU A 54 30.33 -28.32 33.24
CA GLU A 54 30.50 -27.16 32.35
C GLU A 54 29.41 -27.14 31.27
N PRO A 55 28.65 -26.06 31.11
CA PRO A 55 27.69 -25.95 30.01
C PRO A 55 28.48 -25.81 28.72
N LYS A 56 28.43 -26.83 27.86
CA LYS A 56 28.85 -26.71 26.46
C LYS A 56 28.14 -25.50 25.87
N ARG A 57 28.86 -24.37 25.72
CA ARG A 57 28.40 -23.18 25.00
C ARG A 57 27.95 -23.63 23.61
N ARG A 58 26.66 -23.80 23.42
CA ARG A 58 26.08 -23.88 22.10
C ARG A 58 26.37 -22.53 21.42
N VAL A 59 27.38 -22.53 20.56
CA VAL A 59 27.64 -21.44 19.64
C VAL A 59 26.42 -21.37 18.76
N PHE A 60 25.46 -20.51 19.10
CA PHE A 60 24.41 -20.13 18.17
C PHE A 60 25.10 -19.51 16.96
N LYS A 61 25.26 -20.29 15.88
CA LYS A 61 25.61 -19.72 14.59
C LYS A 61 24.64 -18.58 14.37
N ARG A 62 25.16 -17.36 14.32
CA ARG A 62 24.37 -16.18 13.97
C ARG A 62 23.69 -16.49 12.62
N ILE A 63 22.38 -16.75 12.65
CA ILE A 63 21.52 -16.80 11.49
C ILE A 63 21.24 -15.33 11.12
N GLY A 64 22.30 -14.63 10.69
CA GLY A 64 22.19 -13.33 10.05
C GLY A 64 22.31 -13.54 8.54
N PRO A 65 21.73 -12.66 7.71
CA PRO A 65 21.93 -12.72 6.27
C PRO A 65 23.45 -12.70 5.99
N GLN A 66 23.90 -13.69 5.23
CA GLN A 66 25.31 -13.79 4.81
C GLN A 66 25.61 -12.57 3.92
N PRO A 67 26.76 -11.90 4.09
CA PRO A 67 27.12 -10.79 3.21
C PRO A 67 27.19 -11.27 1.75
N MET A 68 26.64 -10.46 0.83
CA MET A 68 26.67 -10.76 -0.60
C MET A 68 28.10 -10.91 -1.11
N THR A 69 28.31 -11.89 -2.00
CA THR A 69 29.57 -11.99 -2.77
C THR A 69 29.68 -10.81 -3.73
N PRO A 70 30.89 -10.49 -4.24
CA PRO A 70 31.08 -9.44 -5.26
C PRO A 70 30.18 -9.66 -6.49
N GLU A 71 30.08 -10.86 -7.02
CA GLU A 71 29.20 -11.24 -8.14
C GLU A 71 27.73 -10.98 -7.84
N GLN A 72 27.28 -11.31 -6.64
CA GLN A 72 25.90 -11.05 -6.22
C GLN A 72 25.60 -9.55 -6.12
N ARG A 73 26.59 -8.73 -5.76
CA ARG A 73 26.44 -7.27 -5.71
C ARG A 73 26.29 -6.68 -7.12
N GLU A 74 27.10 -7.10 -8.06
CA GLU A 74 26.97 -6.68 -9.46
C GLU A 74 25.62 -7.05 -10.05
N GLU A 75 25.15 -8.26 -9.76
CA GLU A 75 23.83 -8.74 -10.19
C GLU A 75 22.70 -7.92 -9.56
N ALA A 76 22.80 -7.59 -8.26
CA ALA A 76 21.82 -6.74 -7.58
C ALA A 76 21.78 -5.34 -8.18
N GLU A 77 22.94 -4.75 -8.52
CA GLU A 77 23.00 -3.45 -9.20
C GLU A 77 22.39 -3.50 -10.60
N ARG A 78 22.64 -4.58 -11.36
CA ARG A 78 22.00 -4.82 -12.64
C ARG A 78 20.48 -4.87 -12.50
N LEU A 79 19.99 -5.65 -11.55
CA LEU A 79 18.57 -5.82 -11.28
C LEU A 79 17.92 -4.48 -10.90
N ARG A 80 18.57 -3.66 -10.07
CA ARG A 80 18.11 -2.32 -9.71
C ARG A 80 18.02 -1.39 -10.91
N LYS A 81 19.03 -1.39 -11.77
CA LYS A 81 19.01 -0.59 -13.01
C LYS A 81 17.84 -1.00 -13.91
N VAL A 82 17.56 -2.30 -14.01
CA VAL A 82 16.39 -2.82 -14.77
C VAL A 82 15.08 -2.40 -14.11
N ALA A 83 14.96 -2.55 -12.79
CA ALA A 83 13.79 -2.15 -12.03
C ALA A 83 13.49 -0.64 -12.16
N ALA A 84 14.52 0.20 -12.06
CA ALA A 84 14.43 1.64 -12.27
C ALA A 84 14.01 1.97 -13.72
N LYS A 85 14.60 1.30 -14.71
CA LYS A 85 14.29 1.48 -16.14
C LYS A 85 12.84 1.15 -16.46
N TYR A 86 12.26 0.16 -15.82
CA TYR A 86 10.87 -0.26 -16.04
C TYR A 86 9.88 0.43 -15.09
N GLY A 87 10.39 1.25 -14.15
CA GLY A 87 9.55 1.95 -13.17
C GLY A 87 8.83 1.03 -12.19
N THR A 88 9.41 -0.13 -11.90
CA THR A 88 8.84 -1.13 -10.99
C THR A 88 9.40 -1.02 -9.57
N ASP A 89 10.53 -0.34 -9.38
CA ASP A 89 11.13 -0.07 -8.07
C ASP A 89 10.62 1.26 -7.50
N PRO A 90 9.84 1.26 -6.42
CA PRO A 90 9.36 2.49 -5.78
C PRO A 90 10.46 3.27 -5.05
N THR A 91 11.58 2.60 -4.77
CA THR A 91 12.72 3.23 -4.08
C THR A 91 13.73 3.85 -5.05
N ALA A 92 13.54 3.66 -6.36
CA ALA A 92 14.33 4.30 -7.39
C ALA A 92 13.95 5.78 -7.53
N ILE A 93 14.94 6.66 -7.47
CA ILE A 93 14.77 8.10 -7.71
C ILE A 93 14.91 8.35 -9.22
N VAL A 94 13.82 8.16 -9.93
CA VAL A 94 13.76 8.29 -11.39
C VAL A 94 12.50 9.04 -11.81
N GLY A 95 12.60 9.80 -12.89
CA GLY A 95 11.48 10.52 -13.47
C GLY A 95 10.52 9.56 -14.18
N ARG A 96 9.23 9.79 -13.99
CA ARG A 96 8.16 8.99 -14.61
C ARG A 96 6.96 9.85 -14.93
N VAL A 97 6.38 9.64 -16.09
CA VAL A 97 5.00 10.03 -16.39
C VAL A 97 4.22 8.73 -16.61
N GLN A 98 3.11 8.57 -15.93
CA GLN A 98 2.27 7.38 -16.03
C GLN A 98 0.81 7.80 -16.18
N LEU A 99 0.14 7.20 -17.13
CA LEU A 99 -1.30 7.30 -17.32
C LEU A 99 -1.92 5.96 -16.98
N THR A 100 -2.93 5.95 -16.13
CA THR A 100 -3.67 4.76 -15.72
C THR A 100 -5.16 4.96 -15.90
N SER A 101 -5.86 3.88 -16.16
CA SER A 101 -7.31 3.79 -16.04
C SER A 101 -7.66 2.51 -15.31
N GLN A 102 -8.43 2.63 -14.23
CA GLN A 102 -8.82 1.53 -13.36
C GLN A 102 -10.33 1.46 -13.26
N TYR A 103 -10.89 0.30 -13.51
CA TYR A 103 -12.26 -0.04 -13.18
C TYR A 103 -12.31 -0.80 -11.86
N LEU A 104 -13.27 -0.47 -11.01
CA LEU A 104 -13.47 -1.03 -9.68
C LEU A 104 -14.92 -1.47 -9.52
N ASP A 105 -15.11 -2.72 -9.20
CA ASP A 105 -16.38 -3.25 -8.71
C ASP A 105 -16.35 -3.17 -7.18
N LEU A 106 -17.06 -2.19 -6.61
CA LEU A 106 -16.97 -1.86 -5.18
C LEU A 106 -17.94 -2.68 -4.34
N THR A 107 -19.17 -2.81 -4.83
CA THR A 107 -20.26 -3.56 -4.18
C THR A 107 -21.19 -4.11 -5.27
N PRO A 108 -22.12 -5.03 -4.96
CA PRO A 108 -23.09 -5.53 -5.95
C PRO A 108 -23.91 -4.43 -6.64
N HIS A 109 -23.90 -3.20 -6.10
CA HIS A 109 -24.72 -2.08 -6.59
C HIS A 109 -23.89 -0.81 -6.83
N ALA A 110 -22.56 -0.89 -6.83
CA ALA A 110 -21.71 0.28 -7.06
C ALA A 110 -20.41 -0.09 -7.77
N ASN A 111 -20.06 0.69 -8.76
CA ASN A 111 -18.79 0.61 -9.46
C ASN A 111 -18.16 2.00 -9.61
N ALA A 112 -16.88 2.04 -9.92
CA ALA A 112 -16.17 3.26 -10.20
C ALA A 112 -15.13 3.04 -11.32
N THR A 113 -14.88 4.09 -12.10
CA THR A 113 -13.70 4.16 -12.97
C THR A 113 -12.86 5.34 -12.56
N LEU A 114 -11.55 5.17 -12.52
CA LEU A 114 -10.60 6.20 -12.14
C LEU A 114 -9.47 6.27 -13.17
N SER A 115 -9.30 7.44 -13.80
CA SER A 115 -8.18 7.71 -14.68
C SER A 115 -7.27 8.75 -14.07
N THR A 116 -5.97 8.42 -13.95
CA THR A 116 -4.98 9.22 -13.22
C THR A 116 -3.75 9.46 -14.08
N VAL A 117 -3.27 10.70 -14.10
CA VAL A 117 -1.90 11.04 -14.53
C VAL A 117 -1.03 11.13 -13.30
N ARG A 118 0.05 10.38 -13.29
CA ARG A 118 1.11 10.45 -12.28
C ARG A 118 2.37 11.02 -12.87
N VAL A 119 2.98 11.93 -12.13
CA VAL A 119 4.29 12.49 -12.45
C VAL A 119 5.21 12.30 -11.26
N ASP A 120 6.32 11.59 -11.47
CA ASP A 120 7.42 11.49 -10.51
C ASP A 120 8.56 12.41 -10.97
N LEU A 121 8.90 13.35 -10.13
CA LEU A 121 9.99 14.30 -10.36
C LEU A 121 11.14 13.99 -9.39
N PRO A 122 12.25 13.43 -9.87
CA PRO A 122 13.45 13.29 -9.07
C PRO A 122 14.05 14.67 -8.83
N PHE A 123 14.40 14.93 -7.58
CA PHE A 123 15.08 16.16 -7.18
C PHE A 123 16.36 15.78 -6.44
N ARG A 124 17.51 16.20 -6.98
CA ARG A 124 18.82 15.68 -6.58
C ARG A 124 18.88 14.15 -6.66
N SER A 125 19.86 13.52 -6.02
CA SER A 125 20.08 12.06 -6.07
C SER A 125 19.10 11.26 -5.22
N ASP A 126 18.49 11.87 -4.18
CA ASP A 126 17.82 11.13 -3.11
C ASP A 126 16.43 11.64 -2.76
N TYR A 127 15.90 12.63 -3.47
CA TYR A 127 14.57 13.16 -3.24
C TYR A 127 13.64 12.89 -4.41
N LEU A 128 12.39 12.59 -4.10
CA LEU A 128 11.33 12.36 -5.07
C LEU A 128 10.09 13.19 -4.69
N LEU A 129 9.59 13.94 -5.64
CA LEU A 129 8.27 14.54 -5.57
C LEU A 129 7.36 13.81 -6.56
N ARG A 130 6.26 13.28 -6.06
CA ARG A 130 5.22 12.64 -6.86
C ARG A 130 3.95 13.45 -6.81
N MET A 131 3.30 13.58 -7.94
CA MET A 131 1.99 14.17 -8.09
C MET A 131 1.05 13.16 -8.76
N ASP A 132 -0.09 12.93 -8.15
CA ASP A 132 -1.17 12.11 -8.70
C ASP A 132 -2.37 13.01 -8.99
N VAL A 133 -2.72 13.14 -10.26
CA VAL A 133 -3.82 13.95 -10.76
C VAL A 133 -4.90 13.02 -11.32
N PRO A 134 -5.92 12.68 -10.52
CA PRO A 134 -7.05 11.89 -11.01
C PRO A 134 -7.99 12.80 -11.79
N PHE A 135 -7.76 12.89 -13.09
CA PHE A 135 -8.44 13.83 -13.97
C PHE A 135 -9.83 13.39 -14.42
N LEU A 136 -10.15 12.10 -14.25
CA LEU A 136 -11.47 11.57 -14.51
C LEU A 136 -11.80 10.46 -13.52
N ARG A 137 -12.86 10.67 -12.75
CA ARG A 137 -13.50 9.65 -11.93
C ARG A 137 -14.97 9.57 -12.30
N THR A 138 -15.48 8.35 -12.44
CA THR A 138 -16.92 8.08 -12.53
C THR A 138 -17.30 7.16 -11.40
N THR A 139 -18.46 7.37 -10.81
CA THR A 139 -19.08 6.45 -9.86
C THR A 139 -20.49 6.19 -10.34
N ASP A 140 -20.90 4.95 -10.31
CA ASP A 140 -22.27 4.55 -10.59
C ASP A 140 -22.80 3.75 -9.39
N ALA A 141 -23.81 4.30 -8.73
CA ALA A 141 -24.48 3.66 -7.61
C ALA A 141 -25.95 3.47 -7.98
N GLN A 142 -26.39 2.23 -8.02
CA GLN A 142 -27.77 1.85 -8.37
C GLN A 142 -28.79 2.17 -7.27
N ASN A 143 -28.40 2.92 -6.24
CA ASN A 143 -29.30 3.31 -5.16
C ASN A 143 -30.16 4.51 -5.55
N PRO A 144 -31.45 4.53 -5.21
CA PRO A 144 -32.32 5.67 -5.48
C PRO A 144 -31.75 6.97 -4.89
N GLY A 145 -31.56 7.98 -5.73
CA GLY A 145 -31.06 9.31 -5.33
C GLY A 145 -29.56 9.54 -5.44
N MET A 146 -28.73 8.55 -5.74
CA MET A 146 -27.29 8.74 -5.88
C MET A 146 -26.80 8.87 -7.32
N GLY A 147 -27.44 8.23 -8.29
CA GLY A 147 -27.11 8.34 -9.71
C GLY A 147 -25.62 8.13 -10.07
N SER A 148 -25.32 8.33 -11.33
CA SER A 148 -23.94 8.35 -11.83
C SER A 148 -23.34 9.74 -11.68
N GLN A 149 -22.14 9.84 -11.09
CA GLN A 149 -21.37 11.09 -10.99
C GLN A 149 -20.07 10.96 -11.78
N ARG A 150 -19.63 12.08 -12.38
CA ARG A 150 -18.42 12.14 -13.19
C ARG A 150 -17.72 13.47 -13.00
N GLY A 151 -16.40 13.43 -12.80
CA GLY A 151 -15.61 14.66 -12.69
C GLY A 151 -14.18 14.40 -12.26
N LEU A 152 -13.56 15.44 -11.74
CA LEU A 152 -12.25 15.37 -11.10
C LEU A 152 -12.37 14.68 -9.74
N SER A 153 -11.28 14.07 -9.31
CA SER A 153 -11.15 13.56 -7.96
C SER A 153 -10.08 14.35 -7.18
N ASP A 154 -9.80 13.96 -5.91
CA ASP A 154 -8.85 14.71 -5.09
C ASP A 154 -7.41 14.51 -5.57
N PHE A 155 -6.65 15.56 -5.62
CA PHE A 155 -5.24 15.58 -5.99
C PHE A 155 -4.36 15.11 -4.84
N ALA A 156 -3.30 14.34 -5.13
CA ALA A 156 -2.37 13.90 -4.10
C ALA A 156 -0.91 14.23 -4.45
N VAL A 157 -0.14 14.53 -3.40
CA VAL A 157 1.29 14.79 -3.49
C VAL A 157 2.03 13.90 -2.50
N THR A 158 3.14 13.30 -2.95
CA THR A 158 4.06 12.56 -2.09
C THR A 158 5.44 13.18 -2.21
N ALA A 159 6.03 13.55 -1.09
CA ALA A 159 7.43 13.92 -0.98
C ALA A 159 8.19 12.80 -0.25
N ALA A 160 9.29 12.34 -0.81
CA ALA A 160 10.06 11.23 -0.25
C ALA A 160 11.56 11.47 -0.34
N TRP A 161 12.27 11.01 0.67
CA TRP A 161 13.74 11.00 0.75
C TRP A 161 14.24 9.57 0.86
N ARG A 162 15.23 9.23 0.04
CA ARG A 162 15.91 7.94 0.08
C ARG A 162 16.97 7.94 1.18
N ALA A 163 16.58 7.49 2.36
CA ALA A 163 17.40 7.51 3.56
C ALA A 163 18.52 6.46 3.54
N TYR A 164 18.32 5.36 2.82
CA TYR A 164 19.30 4.27 2.71
C TYR A 164 19.30 3.66 1.32
N ASN A 165 20.49 3.32 0.81
CA ASN A 165 20.64 2.83 -0.55
C ASN A 165 21.91 1.99 -0.72
N THR A 166 21.76 0.67 -0.78
CA THR A 166 22.82 -0.31 -1.06
C THR A 166 22.41 -1.20 -2.23
N PRO A 167 23.29 -2.01 -2.80
CA PRO A 167 22.90 -2.97 -3.84
C PRO A 167 21.79 -3.92 -3.41
N GLU A 168 21.75 -4.31 -2.14
CA GLU A 168 20.79 -5.27 -1.59
C GLU A 168 19.51 -4.61 -1.07
N TYR A 169 19.62 -3.44 -0.43
CA TYR A 169 18.50 -2.79 0.26
C TYR A 169 18.37 -1.33 -0.13
N ALA A 170 17.13 -0.86 -0.16
CA ALA A 170 16.81 0.55 -0.22
C ALA A 170 15.68 0.91 0.74
N LEU A 171 15.73 2.13 1.28
CA LEU A 171 14.72 2.67 2.18
C LEU A 171 14.37 4.10 1.76
N LEU A 172 13.08 4.35 1.53
CA LEU A 172 12.49 5.67 1.37
C LEU A 172 11.64 6.01 2.59
N ILE A 173 11.75 7.24 3.04
CA ILE A 173 10.87 7.83 4.05
C ILE A 173 10.22 9.06 3.42
N GLY A 174 8.92 9.22 3.59
CA GLY A 174 8.20 10.32 2.97
C GLY A 174 6.92 10.68 3.70
N ALA A 175 6.23 11.65 3.14
CA ALA A 175 4.90 12.07 3.53
C ALA A 175 3.98 12.13 2.31
N VAL A 176 2.73 11.80 2.51
CA VAL A 176 1.67 11.87 1.52
C VAL A 176 0.64 12.88 1.98
N SER A 177 0.19 13.74 1.09
CA SER A 177 -0.89 14.69 1.33
C SER A 177 -1.92 14.61 0.22
N THR A 178 -3.20 14.70 0.58
CA THR A 178 -4.32 14.75 -0.37
C THR A 178 -5.06 16.08 -0.21
N PHE A 179 -5.47 16.65 -1.32
CA PHE A 179 -6.16 17.94 -1.39
C PHE A 179 -7.58 17.73 -1.91
N PRO A 180 -8.61 18.31 -1.29
CA PRO A 180 -10.02 18.14 -1.67
C PRO A 180 -10.36 18.92 -2.94
N THR A 181 -9.91 18.43 -4.08
CA THR A 181 -10.11 19.03 -5.40
C THR A 181 -11.21 18.34 -6.22
N ALA A 182 -11.88 17.35 -5.65
CA ALA A 182 -12.99 16.65 -6.30
C ALA A 182 -14.10 17.62 -6.70
N SER A 183 -14.59 17.48 -7.92
CA SER A 183 -15.67 18.32 -8.45
C SER A 183 -17.04 18.01 -7.86
N GLU A 184 -17.22 16.79 -7.34
CA GLU A 184 -18.46 16.31 -6.77
C GLU A 184 -18.20 15.55 -5.47
N PRO A 185 -19.14 15.58 -4.48
CA PRO A 185 -18.95 14.96 -3.19
C PRO A 185 -18.63 13.45 -3.22
N ALA A 186 -19.17 12.69 -4.15
CA ALA A 186 -18.90 11.25 -4.25
C ALA A 186 -17.57 10.92 -4.94
N LEU A 187 -16.87 11.91 -5.50
CA LEU A 187 -15.64 11.71 -6.23
C LEU A 187 -14.37 11.92 -5.39
N GLY A 188 -14.49 12.35 -4.13
CA GLY A 188 -13.37 12.61 -3.25
C GLY A 188 -13.71 12.50 -1.77
N PHE A 189 -12.71 12.64 -0.92
CA PHE A 189 -12.88 12.66 0.54
C PHE A 189 -13.50 13.99 1.02
N GLY A 190 -13.24 15.10 0.30
CA GLY A 190 -13.60 16.43 0.78
C GLY A 190 -12.76 16.91 1.97
N LYS A 191 -11.64 16.22 2.24
CA LYS A 191 -10.73 16.47 3.38
C LYS A 191 -9.30 16.69 2.90
N TYR A 192 -8.58 17.59 3.56
CA TYR A 192 -7.13 17.60 3.51
C TYR A 192 -6.60 16.46 4.35
N THR A 193 -5.79 15.60 3.78
CA THR A 193 -5.16 14.52 4.54
C THR A 193 -3.64 14.64 4.48
N VAL A 194 -2.97 14.17 5.51
CA VAL A 194 -1.52 14.08 5.58
C VAL A 194 -1.12 12.83 6.37
N GLY A 195 0.04 12.29 6.06
CA GLY A 195 0.60 11.22 6.86
C GLY A 195 1.93 10.69 6.35
N PRO A 196 2.67 9.96 7.19
CA PRO A 196 3.95 9.38 6.84
C PRO A 196 3.81 8.17 5.92
N ALA A 197 4.85 7.95 5.11
CA ALA A 197 5.00 6.75 4.29
C ALA A 197 6.44 6.25 4.37
N ILE A 198 6.60 4.93 4.43
CA ILE A 198 7.90 4.26 4.43
C ILE A 198 7.86 3.17 3.36
N ALA A 199 8.81 3.19 2.43
CA ALA A 199 8.99 2.16 1.43
C ALA A 199 10.36 1.51 1.57
N THR A 200 10.41 0.18 1.53
CA THR A 200 11.65 -0.59 1.55
C THR A 200 11.68 -1.56 0.38
N ALA A 201 12.88 -1.78 -0.16
CA ALA A 201 13.12 -2.78 -1.18
C ALA A 201 14.26 -3.70 -0.76
N ARG A 202 14.11 -5.01 -1.02
CA ARG A 202 15.16 -6.00 -0.91
C ARG A 202 15.34 -6.72 -2.22
N PHE A 203 16.53 -6.62 -2.79
CA PHE A 203 16.87 -7.23 -4.08
C PHE A 203 17.33 -8.67 -3.90
N LEU A 204 16.81 -9.58 -4.72
CA LEU A 204 17.08 -11.02 -4.71
C LEU A 204 17.64 -11.43 -6.09
N PRO A 205 18.92 -11.17 -6.37
CA PRO A 205 19.50 -11.31 -7.72
C PRO A 205 19.32 -12.72 -8.28
N ARG A 206 19.54 -13.75 -7.47
CA ARG A 206 19.40 -15.16 -7.89
C ARG A 206 18.01 -15.53 -8.42
N LEU A 207 16.99 -14.76 -8.07
CA LEU A 207 15.60 -14.98 -8.44
C LEU A 207 15.12 -13.97 -9.51
N GLU A 208 16.00 -13.12 -10.03
CA GLU A 208 15.62 -11.99 -10.92
C GLU A 208 14.43 -11.20 -10.36
N SER A 209 14.39 -11.06 -9.03
CA SER A 209 13.22 -10.56 -8.30
C SER A 209 13.63 -9.62 -7.17
N PHE A 210 12.67 -8.86 -6.65
CA PHE A 210 12.87 -8.09 -5.44
C PHE A 210 11.55 -7.95 -4.67
N LEU A 211 11.68 -7.82 -3.36
CA LEU A 211 10.59 -7.65 -2.42
C LEU A 211 10.42 -6.17 -2.11
N ILE A 212 9.19 -5.73 -1.98
CA ILE A 212 8.82 -4.38 -1.54
C ILE A 212 7.92 -4.50 -0.32
N GLY A 213 8.22 -3.69 0.69
CA GLY A 213 7.33 -3.38 1.79
C GLY A 213 7.00 -1.89 1.76
N LEU A 214 5.73 -1.53 1.91
CA LEU A 214 5.29 -0.15 2.02
C LEU A 214 4.32 -0.02 3.17
N LEU A 215 4.59 0.92 4.06
CA LEU A 215 3.74 1.31 5.19
C LEU A 215 3.30 2.74 4.97
N GLN A 216 2.03 3.01 5.19
CA GLN A 216 1.48 4.36 5.06
C GLN A 216 0.36 4.57 6.08
N TYR A 217 0.38 5.73 6.72
CA TYR A 217 -0.73 6.23 7.52
C TYR A 217 -1.24 7.53 6.90
N GLN A 218 -2.52 7.75 6.92
CA GLN A 218 -3.13 9.03 6.53
C GLN A 218 -4.23 9.41 7.49
N THR A 219 -4.30 10.70 7.82
CA THR A 219 -5.37 11.27 8.64
C THR A 219 -5.80 12.62 8.08
N SER A 220 -7.07 12.97 8.26
CA SER A 220 -7.59 14.28 7.90
C SER A 220 -7.09 15.33 8.90
N VAL A 221 -6.74 16.50 8.36
CA VAL A 221 -6.29 17.67 9.14
C VAL A 221 -7.15 18.91 8.90
N GLY A 222 -8.22 18.78 8.11
CA GLY A 222 -9.17 19.84 7.79
C GLY A 222 -9.99 19.50 6.55
N GLY A 223 -10.81 20.43 6.10
CA GLY A 223 -11.69 20.30 4.94
C GLY A 223 -13.16 20.49 5.29
N ASP A 224 -14.07 19.96 4.50
CA ASP A 224 -15.51 20.10 4.68
C ASP A 224 -15.97 19.42 5.99
N PRO A 225 -16.55 20.17 6.95
CA PRO A 225 -16.99 19.61 8.23
C PRO A 225 -18.18 18.64 8.10
N SER A 226 -18.93 18.69 7.00
CA SER A 226 -20.04 17.76 6.74
C SER A 226 -19.56 16.39 6.27
N ARG A 227 -18.29 16.24 5.91
CA ARG A 227 -17.67 15.00 5.44
C ARG A 227 -17.04 14.25 6.61
N LYS A 228 -17.13 12.91 6.57
CA LYS A 228 -16.47 12.06 7.55
C LYS A 228 -14.96 12.29 7.53
N ASP A 229 -14.37 12.24 8.70
CA ASP A 229 -12.92 12.26 8.83
C ASP A 229 -12.29 11.01 8.20
N VAL A 230 -11.02 11.13 7.90
CA VAL A 230 -10.22 10.07 7.27
C VAL A 230 -9.10 9.71 8.25
N SER A 231 -8.99 8.45 8.60
CA SER A 231 -7.88 7.94 9.40
C SER A 231 -7.70 6.47 9.07
N PHE A 232 -6.64 6.13 8.35
CA PHE A 232 -6.37 4.73 7.99
C PHE A 232 -4.87 4.44 7.95
N PHE A 233 -4.55 3.19 8.18
CA PHE A 233 -3.22 2.61 8.00
C PHE A 233 -3.25 1.56 6.90
N SER A 234 -2.20 1.50 6.10
CA SER A 234 -2.07 0.49 5.05
C SER A 234 -0.68 -0.13 5.01
N VAL A 235 -0.65 -1.40 4.70
CA VAL A 235 0.55 -2.21 4.50
C VAL A 235 0.48 -2.84 3.13
N THR A 236 1.49 -2.62 2.30
CA THR A 236 1.66 -3.31 1.02
C THR A 236 2.86 -4.22 1.09
N ALA A 237 2.67 -5.49 0.76
CA ALA A 237 3.74 -6.44 0.50
C ALA A 237 3.71 -6.84 -0.97
N GLN A 238 4.87 -6.85 -1.63
CA GLN A 238 4.95 -7.00 -3.06
C GLN A 238 6.18 -7.78 -3.49
N VAL A 239 6.00 -8.65 -4.49
CA VAL A 239 7.07 -9.36 -5.20
C VAL A 239 7.08 -8.87 -6.64
N ASN A 240 8.24 -8.42 -7.09
CA ASN A 240 8.47 -8.01 -8.47
C ASN A 240 9.46 -8.97 -9.10
N SER A 241 9.19 -9.46 -10.31
CA SER A 241 10.04 -10.37 -11.05
C SER A 241 10.21 -9.92 -12.49
N PHE A 242 11.39 -10.16 -13.06
CA PHE A 242 11.70 -9.83 -14.44
C PHE A 242 11.85 -11.10 -15.28
N TRP A 243 11.36 -11.01 -16.53
CA TRP A 243 11.34 -12.11 -17.47
C TRP A 243 11.82 -11.65 -18.85
N ALA A 244 12.62 -12.49 -19.50
CA ALA A 244 12.97 -12.33 -20.93
C ALA A 244 13.25 -10.88 -21.37
N GLN A 245 14.10 -10.14 -20.64
CA GLN A 245 14.65 -8.81 -20.92
C GLN A 245 13.65 -7.64 -20.99
N ARG A 246 12.36 -7.88 -21.21
CA ARG A 246 11.37 -6.80 -21.41
C ARG A 246 10.10 -6.94 -20.60
N TRP A 247 9.85 -8.11 -20.01
CA TRP A 247 8.64 -8.40 -19.26
C TRP A 247 8.88 -8.28 -17.76
N TRP A 248 7.89 -7.84 -17.04
CA TRP A 248 7.85 -7.90 -15.59
C TRP A 248 6.51 -8.42 -15.10
N THR A 249 6.52 -8.96 -13.92
CA THR A 249 5.32 -9.29 -13.15
C THR A 249 5.44 -8.72 -11.75
N ILE A 250 4.31 -8.32 -11.19
CA ILE A 250 4.18 -7.86 -9.82
C ILE A 250 3.01 -8.60 -9.19
N VAL A 251 3.26 -9.24 -8.08
CA VAL A 251 2.21 -9.77 -7.20
C VAL A 251 2.23 -8.92 -5.94
N GLN A 252 1.11 -8.35 -5.58
CA GLN A 252 1.01 -7.55 -4.37
C GLN A 252 -0.24 -7.89 -3.56
N SER A 253 -0.10 -7.70 -2.25
CA SER A 253 -1.22 -7.67 -1.32
C SER A 253 -1.21 -6.34 -0.58
N VAL A 254 -2.39 -5.77 -0.38
CA VAL A 254 -2.58 -4.53 0.35
C VAL A 254 -3.58 -4.75 1.45
N TRP A 255 -3.16 -4.47 2.69
CA TRP A 255 -4.01 -4.48 3.88
C TRP A 255 -4.33 -3.04 4.27
N HIS A 256 -5.58 -2.80 4.61
CA HIS A 256 -6.04 -1.53 5.14
C HIS A 256 -6.69 -1.73 6.51
N VAL A 257 -6.48 -0.77 7.39
CA VAL A 257 -7.20 -0.64 8.66
C VAL A 257 -7.77 0.76 8.72
N ASP A 258 -9.09 0.88 8.81
CA ASP A 258 -9.80 2.16 8.82
C ASP A 258 -10.25 2.47 10.25
N PHE A 259 -9.61 3.45 10.88
CA PHE A 259 -9.88 3.83 12.27
C PHE A 259 -11.19 4.61 12.42
N GLU A 260 -11.65 5.31 11.37
CA GLU A 260 -12.94 5.98 11.35
C GLU A 260 -14.12 5.01 11.22
N ARG A 261 -13.81 3.73 10.98
CA ARG A 261 -14.77 2.63 10.93
C ARG A 261 -14.50 1.58 12.00
N SER A 262 -14.20 2.03 13.23
CA SER A 262 -13.96 1.15 14.39
C SER A 262 -12.84 0.12 14.16
N GLY A 263 -11.81 0.48 13.40
CA GLY A 263 -10.68 -0.41 13.13
C GLY A 263 -11.00 -1.56 12.17
N LYS A 264 -12.09 -1.49 11.40
CA LYS A 264 -12.37 -2.48 10.35
C LYS A 264 -11.22 -2.56 9.37
N SER A 265 -10.94 -3.77 8.90
CA SER A 265 -9.83 -4.01 7.98
C SER A 265 -10.28 -4.68 6.69
N SER A 266 -9.49 -4.53 5.65
CA SER A 266 -9.64 -5.19 4.36
C SER A 266 -8.32 -5.68 3.82
N MET A 267 -8.37 -6.62 2.90
CA MET A 267 -7.24 -7.09 2.14
C MET A 267 -7.63 -7.27 0.68
N VAL A 268 -6.77 -6.79 -0.21
CA VAL A 268 -6.88 -6.99 -1.65
C VAL A 268 -5.59 -7.60 -2.18
N MET A 269 -5.71 -8.37 -3.26
CA MET A 269 -4.56 -8.90 -3.99
C MET A 269 -4.63 -8.49 -5.45
N GLU A 270 -3.48 -8.14 -6.02
CA GLU A 270 -3.35 -7.73 -7.40
C GLU A 270 -2.17 -8.42 -8.08
N PHE A 271 -2.33 -8.66 -9.36
CA PHE A 271 -1.30 -9.19 -10.24
C PHE A 271 -1.09 -8.22 -11.41
N GLU A 272 0.11 -7.66 -11.55
CA GLU A 272 0.47 -6.85 -12.71
C GLU A 272 1.33 -7.68 -13.67
N GLY A 273 0.95 -7.72 -14.92
CA GLY A 273 1.79 -8.15 -16.03
C GLY A 273 2.09 -6.96 -16.92
N GLY A 274 3.37 -6.71 -17.20
CA GLY A 274 3.77 -5.57 -18.00
C GLY A 274 4.94 -5.86 -18.93
N ARG A 275 5.06 -5.01 -19.96
CA ARG A 275 6.13 -5.11 -20.96
C ARG A 275 6.69 -3.74 -21.30
N ASN A 276 8.00 -3.66 -21.42
CA ASN A 276 8.65 -2.52 -22.05
C ASN A 276 8.49 -2.64 -23.57
N LEU A 277 7.80 -1.70 -24.18
CA LEU A 277 7.46 -1.71 -25.61
C LEU A 277 8.61 -1.17 -26.44
N ILE A 278 8.96 0.11 -26.25
CA ILE A 278 9.99 0.80 -27.01
C ILE A 278 10.78 1.71 -26.07
N GLY A 279 12.10 1.56 -26.04
CA GLY A 279 12.99 2.44 -25.29
C GLY A 279 12.64 2.53 -23.81
N ARG A 280 12.01 3.63 -23.39
CA ARG A 280 11.61 3.94 -22.01
C ARG A 280 10.10 3.88 -21.79
N PHE A 281 9.37 3.39 -22.77
CA PHE A 281 7.92 3.32 -22.74
C PHE A 281 7.46 1.90 -22.42
N GLY A 282 6.65 1.73 -21.39
CA GLY A 282 6.09 0.47 -20.96
C GLY A 282 4.58 0.51 -20.80
N ALA A 283 3.93 -0.65 -20.97
CA ALA A 283 2.51 -0.82 -20.72
C ALA A 283 2.26 -2.03 -19.83
N TYR A 284 1.15 -2.03 -19.10
CA TYR A 284 0.78 -3.12 -18.19
C TYR A 284 -0.74 -3.23 -18.02
N ILE A 285 -1.12 -4.40 -17.55
CA ILE A 285 -2.46 -4.70 -17.06
C ILE A 285 -2.35 -5.25 -15.64
N ARG A 286 -3.29 -4.87 -14.77
CA ARG A 286 -3.31 -5.26 -13.36
C ARG A 286 -4.72 -5.60 -12.92
N PRO A 287 -5.15 -6.87 -13.07
CA PRO A 287 -6.32 -7.37 -12.40
C PRO A 287 -6.07 -7.51 -10.89
N GLY A 288 -7.15 -7.39 -10.09
CA GLY A 288 -7.12 -7.57 -8.66
C GLY A 288 -8.43 -8.06 -8.11
N VAL A 289 -8.38 -8.61 -6.90
CA VAL A 289 -9.53 -9.18 -6.19
C VAL A 289 -9.47 -8.82 -4.72
N GLY A 290 -10.63 -8.48 -4.15
CA GLY A 290 -10.83 -8.33 -2.72
C GLY A 290 -10.86 -9.69 -2.04
N ILE A 291 -10.01 -9.87 -1.04
CA ILE A 291 -9.93 -11.12 -0.27
C ILE A 291 -10.93 -11.09 0.89
N TYR A 292 -10.95 -9.99 1.64
CA TYR A 292 -11.94 -9.73 2.68
C TYR A 292 -12.10 -8.23 2.93
N GLY A 293 -13.18 -7.85 3.65
CA GLY A 293 -13.48 -6.46 4.03
C GLY A 293 -14.01 -5.66 2.84
N ARG A 294 -15.34 -5.39 2.82
CA ARG A 294 -15.97 -4.70 1.67
C ARG A 294 -16.26 -3.23 1.93
N ASP A 295 -16.45 -2.85 3.19
CA ASP A 295 -16.89 -1.51 3.59
C ASP A 295 -15.75 -0.69 4.21
N VAL A 296 -14.52 -0.92 3.78
CA VAL A 296 -13.32 -0.28 4.29
C VAL A 296 -12.65 0.50 3.16
N THR A 297 -12.01 1.59 3.50
CA THR A 297 -11.21 2.40 2.56
C THR A 297 -10.25 1.51 1.77
N GLY A 298 -10.27 1.61 0.44
CA GLY A 298 -9.44 0.81 -0.46
C GLY A 298 -9.96 -0.58 -0.81
N ALA A 299 -11.11 -1.00 -0.25
CA ALA A 299 -11.73 -2.29 -0.58
C ALA A 299 -12.49 -2.26 -1.90
N TYR A 300 -12.51 -3.39 -2.59
CA TYR A 300 -13.33 -3.65 -3.78
C TYR A 300 -13.59 -5.16 -3.89
N ILE A 301 -14.54 -5.56 -4.72
CA ILE A 301 -14.80 -6.98 -5.03
C ILE A 301 -13.74 -7.47 -6.02
N TRP A 302 -13.62 -6.77 -7.15
CA TRP A 302 -12.53 -6.98 -8.11
C TRP A 302 -12.20 -5.66 -8.83
N ASN A 303 -11.03 -5.61 -9.44
CA ASN A 303 -10.61 -4.50 -10.26
C ASN A 303 -9.88 -4.95 -11.52
N ILE A 304 -9.76 -4.04 -12.45
CA ILE A 304 -8.81 -4.13 -13.55
C ILE A 304 -8.22 -2.74 -13.79
N GLU A 305 -6.90 -2.65 -13.75
CA GLU A 305 -6.16 -1.44 -14.12
C GLU A 305 -5.37 -1.69 -15.39
N VAL A 306 -5.39 -0.74 -16.29
CA VAL A 306 -4.48 -0.67 -17.44
C VAL A 306 -3.65 0.60 -17.34
N GLY A 307 -2.39 0.53 -17.73
CA GLY A 307 -1.52 1.69 -17.63
C GLY A 307 -0.40 1.69 -18.64
N VAL A 308 0.02 2.90 -18.96
CA VAL A 308 1.24 3.16 -19.72
C VAL A 308 2.15 4.06 -18.91
N ARG A 309 3.47 3.83 -19.01
CA ARG A 309 4.47 4.63 -18.30
C ARG A 309 5.65 4.98 -19.20
N TYR A 310 6.10 6.20 -19.06
CA TYR A 310 7.31 6.69 -19.69
C TYR A 310 8.32 7.07 -18.61
N MET A 311 9.52 6.49 -18.70
CA MET A 311 10.60 6.74 -17.75
C MET A 311 11.57 7.76 -18.36
N PHE A 312 11.93 8.79 -17.61
CA PHE A 312 12.97 9.76 -18.00
C PHE A 312 14.05 9.84 -16.93
N THR A 313 15.25 10.25 -17.32
CA THR A 313 16.35 10.47 -16.37
C THR A 313 16.14 11.75 -15.59
N SER A 314 16.65 11.80 -14.35
CA SER A 314 16.71 13.05 -13.56
C SER A 314 17.43 14.16 -14.32
N PHE A 315 16.94 15.37 -14.16
CA PHE A 315 17.60 16.58 -14.61
C PHE A 315 18.76 16.95 -13.70
#